data_ec32d8062b1c5224d8928a1f240eca7f
#
_entry.id   ec32d8062b1c5224d8928a1f240eca7f
#
_cell.length_a   1.000
_cell.length_b   1.000
_cell.length_c   1.000
_cell.angle_alpha   90.00
_cell.angle_beta   90.00
_cell.angle_gamma   90.00
#
_symmetry.space_group_name_H-M   'P 1'
#
loop_
_entity.id
_entity.type
_entity.pdbx_description
1 polymer ?
#
loop_
_entity_poly.entity_id
_entity_poly.type
_entity_poly.pdbx_seq_one_letter_code
_entity_poly.pdbx_strand_id
1 'polypeptide(L)'
;MCALFLLDCNENPARAADQGIVATVNDIPITSFDIDQRLRLLEILGRKQEGKDARKNALHMMIDEVIKIAEGVKYKVNATDKEIEAQMGRVAKGLNTDAAGLRAKLQSQGIALASLKQYVSAQISFARILSGKYQFKAKVEPAEVDKKFDEVKRDLEQKVSTIMNDPRMKAVQVYTIVEIDLPVEGDDSMLLQARAVEAVQLIKNFNGCNKAREAASGIFNVKIGKQIDAVAAKIPKPMKQALDKVGPGKAMGPARGPKGIQVIGFCGKRTIQPQKPKYELPTRQQVEAAVSNEKYDAAEEKYMKIMRKGALVEYKDPAYAP
;
A
#
# COMPACT_ATOMS: atom_id res chain seq x y z
N MET A 1 69.55 -23.44 21.89
CA MET A 1 68.76 -22.71 20.86
C MET A 1 67.30 -22.74 21.28
N CYS A 2 66.83 -21.68 21.99
CA CYS A 2 65.45 -21.54 22.37
C CYS A 2 64.75 -20.62 21.33
N ALA A 3 63.76 -21.19 20.60
CA ALA A 3 62.94 -20.42 19.72
C ALA A 3 61.75 -19.84 20.52
N LEU A 4 61.71 -18.50 20.68
CA LEU A 4 60.54 -17.78 21.19
C LEU A 4 59.46 -17.74 20.09
N PHE A 5 58.35 -18.37 20.33
CA PHE A 5 57.09 -18.12 19.56
C PHE A 5 56.41 -16.87 20.14
N LEU A 6 56.45 -15.79 19.40
CA LEU A 6 55.61 -14.60 19.63
C LEU A 6 54.22 -14.91 19.11
N LEU A 7 53.25 -15.10 20.00
CA LEU A 7 51.83 -15.10 19.68
C LEU A 7 51.40 -13.63 19.49
N ASP A 8 51.19 -13.24 18.22
CA ASP A 8 50.49 -12.01 17.90
C ASP A 8 49.01 -12.19 18.29
N CYS A 9 48.64 -11.71 19.45
CA CYS A 9 47.24 -11.44 19.82
C CYS A 9 46.76 -10.26 18.99
N ASN A 10 46.19 -10.53 17.84
CA ASN A 10 45.44 -9.55 17.07
C ASN A 10 44.11 -9.32 17.78
N GLU A 11 44.09 -8.56 18.83
CA GLU A 11 42.90 -8.05 19.47
C GLU A 11 42.20 -7.12 18.46
N ASN A 12 41.24 -7.66 17.75
CA ASN A 12 40.30 -6.86 17.00
C ASN A 12 39.52 -6.02 18.03
N PRO A 13 39.70 -4.68 18.12
CA PRO A 13 38.88 -3.89 19.01
C PRO A 13 37.46 -3.98 18.48
N ALA A 14 36.65 -4.88 19.07
CA ALA A 14 35.21 -4.77 18.94
C ALA A 14 34.91 -3.29 19.20
N ARG A 15 34.41 -2.56 18.17
CA ARG A 15 33.95 -1.19 18.32
C ARG A 15 33.04 -1.16 19.54
N ALA A 16 33.56 -0.69 20.67
CA ALA A 16 32.72 -0.25 21.76
C ALA A 16 31.83 0.82 21.16
N ALA A 17 30.57 0.42 20.81
CA ALA A 17 29.57 1.37 20.40
C ALA A 17 29.59 2.46 21.48
N ASP A 18 29.74 3.70 21.06
CA ASP A 18 29.78 4.85 21.97
C ASP A 18 28.51 4.80 22.83
N GLN A 19 28.63 4.29 24.06
CA GLN A 19 27.52 4.08 25.00
C GLN A 19 27.26 5.39 25.78
N GLY A 20 27.62 6.53 25.19
CA GLY A 20 27.43 7.84 25.79
C GLY A 20 25.98 8.11 26.18
N ILE A 21 25.79 8.80 27.30
CA ILE A 21 24.48 9.32 27.70
C ILE A 21 24.09 10.39 26.69
N VAL A 22 22.98 10.19 26.02
CA VAL A 22 22.43 11.10 25.00
C VAL A 22 21.50 12.14 25.61
N ALA A 23 20.70 11.71 26.58
CA ALA A 23 19.81 12.58 27.34
C ALA A 23 19.57 12.03 28.75
N THR A 24 19.15 12.92 29.67
CA THR A 24 18.59 12.52 30.97
C THR A 24 17.16 13.05 31.10
N VAL A 25 16.29 12.28 31.76
CA VAL A 25 14.91 12.66 32.04
C VAL A 25 14.68 12.47 33.54
N ASN A 26 14.52 13.54 34.32
CA ASN A 26 14.43 13.48 35.79
C ASN A 26 15.55 12.59 36.36
N ASP A 27 16.78 12.86 35.97
CA ASP A 27 18.02 12.13 36.33
C ASP A 27 18.12 10.67 35.82
N ILE A 28 17.12 10.16 35.08
CA ILE A 28 17.17 8.84 34.44
C ILE A 28 17.92 8.97 33.11
N PRO A 29 19.07 8.31 32.92
CA PRO A 29 19.84 8.42 31.69
C PRO A 29 19.23 7.58 30.57
N ILE A 30 19.35 8.11 29.34
CA ILE A 30 19.08 7.39 28.08
C ILE A 30 20.40 7.41 27.29
N THR A 31 20.87 6.22 26.90
CA THR A 31 22.14 6.06 26.19
C THR A 31 21.91 5.87 24.68
N SER A 32 22.98 6.05 23.90
CA SER A 32 22.98 5.72 22.47
C SER A 32 22.66 4.23 22.23
N PHE A 33 23.12 3.36 23.12
CA PHE A 33 22.82 1.93 23.09
C PHE A 33 21.30 1.64 23.27
N ASP A 34 20.66 2.34 24.21
CA ASP A 34 19.22 2.20 24.43
C ASP A 34 18.41 2.62 23.19
N ILE A 35 18.85 3.68 22.50
CA ILE A 35 18.23 4.11 21.23
C ILE A 35 18.37 3.02 20.17
N ASP A 36 19.54 2.38 20.04
CA ASP A 36 19.75 1.30 19.06
C ASP A 36 18.91 0.08 19.37
N GLN A 37 18.79 -0.29 20.65
CA GLN A 37 17.85 -1.34 21.06
C GLN A 37 16.41 -0.97 20.77
N ARG A 38 16.02 0.28 20.99
CA ARG A 38 14.67 0.76 20.68
C ARG A 38 14.35 0.69 19.19
N LEU A 39 15.25 1.08 18.33
CA LEU A 39 15.05 0.99 16.88
C LEU A 39 14.83 -0.45 16.42
N ARG A 40 15.65 -1.38 16.89
CA ARG A 40 15.47 -2.81 16.61
C ARG A 40 14.17 -3.37 17.18
N LEU A 41 13.78 -2.94 18.38
CA LEU A 41 12.50 -3.33 18.98
C LEU A 41 11.33 -2.84 18.13
N LEU A 42 11.34 -1.60 17.69
CA LEU A 42 10.29 -1.02 16.84
C LEU A 42 10.18 -1.77 15.49
N GLU A 43 11.31 -2.20 14.92
CA GLU A 43 11.31 -3.02 13.70
C GLU A 43 10.63 -4.38 13.93
N ILE A 44 10.94 -5.07 15.03
CA ILE A 44 10.26 -6.32 15.41
C ILE A 44 8.74 -6.12 15.57
N LEU A 45 8.34 -4.98 16.14
CA LEU A 45 6.93 -4.64 16.36
C LEU A 45 6.21 -4.14 15.09
N GLY A 46 6.88 -4.14 13.92
CA GLY A 46 6.32 -3.65 12.65
C GLY A 46 6.17 -2.13 12.59
N ARG A 47 6.92 -1.40 13.42
CA ARG A 47 6.91 0.07 13.53
C ARG A 47 8.27 0.67 13.17
N LYS A 48 8.95 0.12 12.18
CA LYS A 48 10.28 0.54 11.76
C LYS A 48 10.35 2.05 11.56
N GLN A 49 11.35 2.68 12.15
CA GLN A 49 11.65 4.09 11.93
C GLN A 49 12.69 4.20 10.83
N GLU A 50 12.44 5.04 9.83
CA GLU A 50 13.33 5.23 8.68
C GLU A 50 13.73 6.70 8.52
N GLY A 51 14.82 6.93 7.79
CA GLY A 51 15.33 8.27 7.51
C GLY A 51 16.31 8.80 8.57
N LYS A 52 16.80 10.01 8.30
CA LYS A 52 17.84 10.68 9.12
C LYS A 52 17.41 10.97 10.56
N ASP A 53 16.12 11.12 10.80
CA ASP A 53 15.57 11.48 12.12
C ASP A 53 15.14 10.26 12.94
N ALA A 54 15.35 9.03 12.45
CA ALA A 54 14.91 7.80 13.12
C ALA A 54 15.43 7.70 14.56
N ARG A 55 16.71 8.01 14.80
CA ARG A 55 17.32 8.00 16.14
C ARG A 55 16.73 9.08 17.05
N LYS A 56 16.51 10.29 16.54
CA LYS A 56 15.90 11.41 17.26
C LYS A 56 14.47 11.07 17.67
N ASN A 57 13.70 10.50 16.76
CA ASN A 57 12.33 10.05 17.03
C ASN A 57 12.31 8.95 18.10
N ALA A 58 13.20 7.96 18.01
CA ALA A 58 13.32 6.91 19.01
C ALA A 58 13.67 7.47 20.40
N LEU A 59 14.61 8.43 20.49
CA LEU A 59 14.93 9.11 21.73
C LEU A 59 13.70 9.83 22.32
N HIS A 60 12.96 10.60 21.49
CA HIS A 60 11.77 11.31 21.96
C HIS A 60 10.70 10.35 22.47
N MET A 61 10.51 9.20 21.83
CA MET A 61 9.61 8.15 22.34
C MET A 61 10.07 7.62 23.69
N MET A 62 11.38 7.41 23.90
CA MET A 62 11.93 6.93 25.16
C MET A 62 11.83 7.98 26.27
N ILE A 63 12.04 9.27 25.96
CA ILE A 63 11.80 10.38 26.88
C ILE A 63 10.34 10.36 27.35
N ASP A 64 9.40 10.23 26.45
CA ASP A 64 7.96 10.14 26.78
C ASP A 64 7.65 8.94 27.66
N GLU A 65 8.27 7.79 27.43
CA GLU A 65 8.07 6.59 28.23
C GLU A 65 8.54 6.79 29.67
N VAL A 66 9.72 7.39 29.86
CA VAL A 66 10.23 7.71 31.19
C VAL A 66 9.25 8.64 31.92
N ILE A 67 8.77 9.68 31.25
CA ILE A 67 7.77 10.62 31.78
C ILE A 67 6.45 9.90 32.13
N LYS A 68 5.94 9.05 31.26
CA LYS A 68 4.72 8.26 31.45
C LYS A 68 4.83 7.33 32.66
N ILE A 69 5.97 6.67 32.84
CA ILE A 69 6.24 5.79 33.97
C ILE A 69 6.30 6.60 35.28
N ALA A 70 7.06 7.69 35.29
CA ALA A 70 7.18 8.56 36.45
C ALA A 70 5.81 9.11 36.92
N GLU A 71 4.99 9.54 35.97
CA GLU A 71 3.64 10.01 36.27
C GLU A 71 2.76 8.86 36.79
N GLY A 72 2.92 7.64 36.25
CA GLY A 72 2.24 6.43 36.75
C GLY A 72 2.58 6.13 38.19
N VAL A 73 3.85 6.27 38.57
CA VAL A 73 4.32 6.11 39.96
C VAL A 73 3.69 7.17 40.87
N LYS A 74 3.71 8.43 40.44
CA LYS A 74 3.14 9.58 41.16
C LYS A 74 1.66 9.36 41.51
N TYR A 75 0.87 8.83 40.59
CA TYR A 75 -0.56 8.53 40.81
C TYR A 75 -0.83 7.11 41.34
N LYS A 76 0.21 6.31 41.59
CA LYS A 76 0.11 4.91 42.06
C LYS A 76 -0.72 4.02 41.09
N VAL A 77 -0.56 4.28 39.79
CA VAL A 77 -1.23 3.54 38.70
C VAL A 77 -0.24 2.91 37.74
N ASN A 78 1.00 2.75 38.12
CA ASN A 78 2.03 2.07 37.34
C ASN A 78 1.66 0.62 37.06
N ALA A 79 2.18 0.09 35.95
CA ALA A 79 1.97 -1.30 35.56
C ALA A 79 2.63 -2.25 36.57
N THR A 80 1.93 -3.32 36.90
CA THR A 80 2.49 -4.43 37.69
C THR A 80 3.23 -5.41 36.77
N ASP A 81 4.18 -6.21 37.31
CA ASP A 81 4.88 -7.23 36.53
C ASP A 81 3.94 -8.22 35.86
N LYS A 82 2.86 -8.64 36.54
CA LYS A 82 1.85 -9.53 35.97
C LYS A 82 1.17 -8.93 34.74
N GLU A 83 0.88 -7.66 34.75
CA GLU A 83 0.24 -6.96 33.63
C GLU A 83 1.20 -6.75 32.46
N ILE A 84 2.47 -6.44 32.77
CA ILE A 84 3.53 -6.34 31.78
C ILE A 84 3.68 -7.69 31.07
N GLU A 85 3.80 -8.80 31.81
CA GLU A 85 3.90 -10.14 31.22
C GLU A 85 2.65 -10.51 30.38
N ALA A 86 1.45 -10.18 30.87
CA ALA A 86 0.22 -10.40 30.12
C ALA A 86 0.18 -9.60 28.81
N GLN A 87 0.62 -8.34 28.84
CA GLN A 87 0.70 -7.50 27.63
C GLN A 87 1.76 -8.01 26.66
N MET A 88 2.92 -8.45 27.16
CA MET A 88 3.96 -9.07 26.32
C MET A 88 3.43 -10.34 25.65
N GLY A 89 2.58 -11.14 26.35
CA GLY A 89 1.88 -12.27 25.75
C GLY A 89 0.93 -11.86 24.60
N ARG A 90 0.27 -10.72 24.71
CA ARG A 90 -0.55 -10.16 23.60
C ARG A 90 0.30 -9.71 22.43
N VAL A 91 1.44 -9.05 22.70
CA VAL A 91 2.42 -8.67 21.67
C VAL A 91 2.93 -9.92 20.93
N ALA A 92 3.30 -10.98 21.67
CA ALA A 92 3.74 -12.24 21.07
C ALA A 92 2.69 -12.84 20.12
N LYS A 93 1.42 -12.89 20.54
CA LYS A 93 0.32 -13.35 19.69
C LYS A 93 0.14 -12.49 18.44
N GLY A 94 0.27 -11.17 18.54
CA GLY A 94 0.25 -10.25 17.39
C GLY A 94 1.38 -10.48 16.40
N LEU A 95 2.49 -11.08 16.85
CA LEU A 95 3.64 -11.48 16.03
C LEU A 95 3.61 -12.96 15.61
N ASN A 96 2.46 -13.63 15.77
CA ASN A 96 2.25 -15.05 15.49
C ASN A 96 3.23 -15.97 16.23
N THR A 97 3.54 -15.66 17.49
CA THR A 97 4.43 -16.45 18.37
C THR A 97 3.89 -16.50 19.80
N ASP A 98 4.56 -17.20 20.67
CA ASP A 98 4.32 -17.24 22.11
C ASP A 98 5.32 -16.38 22.90
N ALA A 99 5.19 -16.35 24.22
CA ALA A 99 6.08 -15.58 25.08
C ALA A 99 7.54 -16.06 25.02
N ALA A 100 7.77 -17.35 24.84
CA ALA A 100 9.12 -17.92 24.72
C ALA A 100 9.75 -17.54 23.37
N GLY A 101 9.00 -17.68 22.27
CA GLY A 101 9.43 -17.27 20.94
C GLY A 101 9.69 -15.75 20.85
N LEU A 102 8.89 -14.92 21.50
CA LEU A 102 9.16 -13.49 21.58
C LEU A 102 10.47 -13.19 22.30
N ARG A 103 10.74 -13.83 23.42
CA ARG A 103 12.02 -13.69 24.15
C ARG A 103 13.21 -14.13 23.31
N ALA A 104 13.12 -15.29 22.66
CA ALA A 104 14.15 -15.78 21.76
C ALA A 104 14.41 -14.81 20.60
N LYS A 105 13.37 -14.25 20.00
CA LYS A 105 13.47 -13.25 18.93
C LYS A 105 14.15 -11.96 19.39
N LEU A 106 13.83 -11.45 20.59
CA LEU A 106 14.50 -10.30 21.16
C LEU A 106 16.00 -10.59 21.40
N GLN A 107 16.30 -11.74 21.99
CA GLN A 107 17.67 -12.16 22.29
C GLN A 107 18.52 -12.31 21.00
N SER A 108 17.96 -12.93 19.95
CA SER A 108 18.66 -13.08 18.66
C SER A 108 18.98 -11.77 17.96
N GLN A 109 18.24 -10.70 18.28
CA GLN A 109 18.46 -9.34 17.78
C GLN A 109 19.27 -8.47 18.76
N GLY A 110 19.78 -9.04 19.85
CA GLY A 110 20.53 -8.32 20.87
C GLY A 110 19.70 -7.27 21.61
N ILE A 111 18.38 -7.50 21.78
CA ILE A 111 17.48 -6.59 22.48
C ILE A 111 17.24 -7.11 23.89
N ALA A 112 17.56 -6.29 24.89
CA ALA A 112 17.28 -6.61 26.28
C ALA A 112 15.75 -6.65 26.53
N LEU A 113 15.29 -7.66 27.26
CA LEU A 113 13.89 -7.79 27.64
C LEU A 113 13.38 -6.55 28.39
N ALA A 114 14.27 -5.87 29.13
CA ALA A 114 13.98 -4.63 29.83
C ALA A 114 13.47 -3.52 28.89
N SER A 115 14.01 -3.42 27.67
CA SER A 115 13.55 -2.43 26.68
C SER A 115 12.10 -2.63 26.28
N LEU A 116 11.65 -3.88 26.09
CA LEU A 116 10.24 -4.19 25.84
C LEU A 116 9.38 -3.98 27.08
N LYS A 117 9.85 -4.37 28.26
CA LYS A 117 9.12 -4.16 29.54
C LYS A 117 8.90 -2.67 29.80
N GLN A 118 9.90 -1.82 29.59
CA GLN A 118 9.76 -0.36 29.73
C GLN A 118 8.71 0.19 28.76
N TYR A 119 8.79 -0.20 27.48
CA TYR A 119 7.82 0.22 26.45
C TYR A 119 6.38 -0.16 26.84
N VAL A 120 6.16 -1.41 27.29
CA VAL A 120 4.85 -1.90 27.70
C VAL A 120 4.36 -1.23 29.00
N SER A 121 5.25 -1.06 29.98
CA SER A 121 4.93 -0.41 31.25
C SER A 121 4.48 1.04 31.05
N ALA A 122 5.16 1.79 30.20
CA ALA A 122 4.78 3.16 29.87
C ALA A 122 3.37 3.24 29.27
N GLN A 123 3.03 2.33 28.36
CA GLN A 123 1.71 2.29 27.73
C GLN A 123 0.58 1.96 28.73
N ILE A 124 0.78 0.95 29.59
CA ILE A 124 -0.23 0.55 30.58
C ILE A 124 -0.45 1.68 31.59
N SER A 125 0.62 2.22 32.15
CA SER A 125 0.56 3.28 33.15
C SER A 125 -0.15 4.51 32.59
N PHE A 126 0.21 4.89 31.38
CA PHE A 126 -0.37 6.08 30.76
C PHE A 126 -1.82 5.93 30.37
N ALA A 127 -2.22 4.77 29.84
CA ALA A 127 -3.63 4.47 29.55
C ALA A 127 -4.51 4.58 30.80
N ARG A 128 -4.01 4.15 31.98
CA ARG A 128 -4.71 4.30 33.27
C ARG A 128 -4.84 5.75 33.69
N ILE A 129 -3.78 6.55 33.53
CA ILE A 129 -3.81 7.98 33.86
C ILE A 129 -4.87 8.67 32.99
N LEU A 130 -4.85 8.40 31.68
CA LEU A 130 -5.83 8.98 30.76
C LEU A 130 -7.26 8.55 31.10
N SER A 131 -7.48 7.27 31.33
CA SER A 131 -8.81 6.77 31.75
C SER A 131 -9.30 7.45 33.01
N GLY A 132 -8.47 7.58 34.05
CA GLY A 132 -8.84 8.26 35.28
C GLY A 132 -9.12 9.76 35.13
N LYS A 133 -8.35 10.45 34.29
CA LYS A 133 -8.47 11.91 34.12
C LYS A 133 -9.49 12.35 33.07
N TYR A 134 -9.71 11.53 32.03
CA TYR A 134 -10.49 11.93 30.85
C TYR A 134 -11.72 11.04 30.60
N GLN A 135 -11.99 10.04 31.43
CA GLN A 135 -13.11 9.12 31.29
C GLN A 135 -14.46 9.83 30.99
N PHE A 136 -14.69 10.97 31.65
CA PHE A 136 -15.91 11.75 31.42
C PHE A 136 -15.82 12.70 30.21
N LYS A 137 -14.60 13.07 29.78
CA LYS A 137 -14.40 14.01 28.66
C LYS A 137 -14.33 13.31 27.31
N ALA A 138 -14.08 12.00 27.31
CA ALA A 138 -14.06 11.17 26.11
C ALA A 138 -15.46 10.67 25.72
N LYS A 139 -16.49 11.01 26.48
CA LYS A 139 -17.88 10.67 26.11
C LYS A 139 -18.20 11.27 24.75
N VAL A 140 -18.63 10.41 23.85
CA VAL A 140 -19.04 10.81 22.50
C VAL A 140 -20.50 11.18 22.53
N GLU A 141 -20.81 12.40 22.12
CA GLU A 141 -22.20 12.86 22.04
C GLU A 141 -22.79 12.46 20.67
N PRO A 142 -24.07 12.09 20.60
CA PRO A 142 -24.71 11.67 19.36
C PRO A 142 -24.53 12.68 18.21
N ALA A 143 -24.58 13.98 18.50
CA ALA A 143 -24.37 15.02 17.52
C ALA A 143 -22.95 15.04 16.90
N GLU A 144 -21.93 14.63 17.65
CA GLU A 144 -20.54 14.50 17.14
C GLU A 144 -20.44 13.34 16.14
N VAL A 145 -21.15 12.23 16.44
CA VAL A 145 -21.23 11.07 15.53
C VAL A 145 -21.93 11.45 14.24
N ASP A 146 -23.05 12.17 14.32
CA ASP A 146 -23.81 12.61 13.16
C ASP A 146 -22.97 13.54 12.28
N LYS A 147 -22.32 14.54 12.89
CA LYS A 147 -21.40 15.44 12.19
C LYS A 147 -20.29 14.70 11.47
N LYS A 148 -19.63 13.77 12.16
CA LYS A 148 -18.53 12.97 11.58
C LYS A 148 -19.02 12.05 10.48
N PHE A 149 -20.20 11.46 10.63
CA PHE A 149 -20.82 10.63 9.61
C PHE A 149 -21.07 11.43 8.32
N ASP A 150 -21.60 12.65 8.45
CA ASP A 150 -21.84 13.54 7.32
C ASP A 150 -20.52 14.00 6.65
N GLU A 151 -19.45 14.22 7.43
CA GLU A 151 -18.12 14.52 6.90
C GLU A 151 -17.61 13.35 6.06
N VAL A 152 -17.60 12.13 6.61
CA VAL A 152 -17.13 10.93 5.92
C VAL A 152 -17.95 10.66 4.65
N LYS A 153 -19.28 10.86 4.72
CA LYS A 153 -20.16 10.71 3.56
C LYS A 153 -19.79 11.71 2.45
N ARG A 154 -19.63 12.99 2.78
CA ARG A 154 -19.22 14.02 1.80
C ARG A 154 -17.87 13.72 1.18
N ASP A 155 -16.89 13.33 1.98
CA ASP A 155 -15.55 12.96 1.50
C ASP A 155 -15.57 11.79 0.53
N LEU A 156 -16.37 10.76 0.81
CA LEU A 156 -16.55 9.62 -0.08
C LEU A 156 -17.25 10.02 -1.39
N GLU A 157 -18.30 10.82 -1.31
CA GLU A 157 -19.02 11.35 -2.48
C GLU A 157 -18.09 12.20 -3.34
N GLN A 158 -17.26 13.05 -2.74
CA GLN A 158 -16.27 13.85 -3.46
C GLN A 158 -15.20 12.99 -4.13
N LYS A 159 -14.68 11.98 -3.45
CA LYS A 159 -13.72 11.02 -4.02
C LYS A 159 -14.32 10.28 -5.21
N VAL A 160 -15.56 9.79 -5.09
CA VAL A 160 -16.27 9.13 -6.19
C VAL A 160 -16.49 10.09 -7.36
N SER A 161 -16.91 11.34 -7.07
CA SER A 161 -17.06 12.37 -8.11
C SER A 161 -15.74 12.65 -8.84
N THR A 162 -14.64 12.76 -8.10
CA THR A 162 -13.30 12.96 -8.68
C THR A 162 -12.91 11.80 -9.60
N ILE A 163 -13.15 10.54 -9.18
CA ILE A 163 -12.89 9.36 -10.00
C ILE A 163 -13.75 9.38 -11.26
N MET A 164 -15.05 9.66 -11.12
CA MET A 164 -15.98 9.69 -12.27
C MET A 164 -15.67 10.80 -13.28
N ASN A 165 -15.07 11.90 -12.84
CA ASN A 165 -14.64 13.01 -13.69
C ASN A 165 -13.26 12.77 -14.35
N ASP A 166 -12.54 11.72 -13.99
CA ASP A 166 -11.27 11.36 -14.62
C ASP A 166 -11.51 11.08 -16.13
N PRO A 167 -10.73 11.66 -17.04
CA PRO A 167 -10.83 11.38 -18.48
C PRO A 167 -10.77 9.89 -18.84
N ARG A 168 -10.09 9.08 -18.04
CA ARG A 168 -10.00 7.61 -18.20
C ARG A 168 -11.30 6.88 -17.86
N MET A 169 -12.20 7.52 -17.12
CA MET A 169 -13.52 7.02 -16.73
C MET A 169 -14.62 7.47 -17.69
N LYS A 170 -14.26 8.06 -18.85
CA LYS A 170 -15.26 8.36 -19.90
C LYS A 170 -15.69 7.12 -20.62
N ALA A 171 -16.93 7.15 -21.15
CA ALA A 171 -17.43 6.10 -22.01
C ALA A 171 -16.49 5.83 -23.18
N VAL A 172 -16.12 4.58 -23.37
CA VAL A 172 -15.15 4.15 -24.38
C VAL A 172 -15.87 3.39 -25.49
N GLN A 173 -15.70 3.86 -26.72
CA GLN A 173 -16.22 3.15 -27.89
C GLN A 173 -15.23 2.04 -28.30
N VAL A 174 -15.73 0.82 -28.42
CA VAL A 174 -14.95 -0.37 -28.80
C VAL A 174 -15.51 -0.94 -30.08
N TYR A 175 -14.59 -1.22 -31.00
CA TYR A 175 -14.86 -1.89 -32.27
C TYR A 175 -14.44 -3.35 -32.16
N THR A 176 -15.33 -4.26 -32.43
CA THR A 176 -14.99 -5.68 -32.53
C THR A 176 -14.71 -6.00 -33.99
N ILE A 177 -13.52 -6.48 -34.29
CA ILE A 177 -13.04 -6.79 -35.64
C ILE A 177 -12.49 -8.21 -35.68
N VAL A 178 -12.42 -8.77 -36.88
CA VAL A 178 -11.74 -10.02 -37.20
C VAL A 178 -10.81 -9.81 -38.37
N GLU A 179 -9.56 -10.24 -38.25
CA GLU A 179 -8.59 -10.23 -39.35
C GLU A 179 -8.69 -11.54 -40.10
N ILE A 180 -8.72 -11.43 -41.42
CA ILE A 180 -8.80 -12.58 -42.34
C ILE A 180 -7.65 -12.43 -43.31
N ASP A 181 -6.69 -13.34 -43.27
CA ASP A 181 -5.52 -13.34 -44.12
C ASP A 181 -5.66 -14.39 -45.23
N LEU A 182 -5.34 -13.98 -46.42
CA LEU A 182 -5.16 -14.86 -47.60
C LEU A 182 -3.62 -14.88 -47.87
N PRO A 183 -2.92 -15.88 -47.34
CA PRO A 183 -1.48 -15.92 -47.41
C PRO A 183 -0.96 -16.06 -48.83
N VAL A 184 0.18 -15.37 -49.07
CA VAL A 184 0.98 -15.49 -50.29
C VAL A 184 2.43 -15.72 -49.87
N GLU A 185 3.07 -16.75 -50.39
CA GLU A 185 4.48 -17.00 -50.15
C GLU A 185 5.29 -16.16 -51.14
N GLY A 186 6.21 -15.36 -50.65
CA GLY A 186 7.02 -14.43 -51.41
C GLY A 186 6.25 -13.21 -51.93
N ASP A 187 6.85 -12.53 -52.94
CA ASP A 187 6.35 -11.30 -53.55
C ASP A 187 5.81 -11.50 -54.99
N ASP A 188 5.30 -12.70 -55.29
CA ASP A 188 4.72 -12.99 -56.58
C ASP A 188 3.49 -12.10 -56.87
N SER A 189 3.63 -11.21 -57.82
CA SER A 189 2.63 -10.21 -58.20
C SER A 189 1.37 -10.83 -58.80
N MET A 190 1.49 -11.92 -59.57
CA MET A 190 0.34 -12.61 -60.16
C MET A 190 -0.49 -13.34 -59.08
N LEU A 191 0.20 -14.00 -58.14
CA LEU A 191 -0.46 -14.64 -57.00
C LEU A 191 -1.14 -13.64 -56.10
N LEU A 192 -0.50 -12.48 -55.84
CA LEU A 192 -1.11 -11.39 -55.07
C LEU A 192 -2.38 -10.83 -55.74
N GLN A 193 -2.37 -10.67 -57.08
CA GLN A 193 -3.58 -10.24 -57.79
C GLN A 193 -4.68 -11.29 -57.72
N ALA A 194 -4.38 -12.58 -57.88
CA ALA A 194 -5.33 -13.65 -57.76
C ALA A 194 -5.96 -13.66 -56.34
N ARG A 195 -5.11 -13.54 -55.27
CA ARG A 195 -5.60 -13.45 -53.92
C ARG A 195 -6.43 -12.21 -53.63
N ALA A 196 -6.14 -11.10 -54.27
CA ALA A 196 -6.95 -9.89 -54.17
C ALA A 196 -8.34 -10.07 -54.74
N VAL A 197 -8.46 -10.79 -55.87
CA VAL A 197 -9.77 -11.15 -56.46
C VAL A 197 -10.60 -12.08 -55.54
N GLU A 198 -9.96 -13.11 -54.97
CA GLU A 198 -10.57 -14.00 -53.96
C GLU A 198 -11.01 -13.21 -52.73
N ALA A 199 -10.20 -12.26 -52.25
CA ALA A 199 -10.53 -11.39 -51.11
C ALA A 199 -11.75 -10.50 -51.43
N VAL A 200 -11.91 -10.00 -52.64
CA VAL A 200 -13.11 -9.25 -53.07
C VAL A 200 -14.34 -10.16 -53.02
N GLN A 201 -14.21 -11.41 -53.47
CA GLN A 201 -15.32 -12.40 -53.37
C GLN A 201 -15.69 -12.67 -51.91
N LEU A 202 -14.68 -12.85 -51.01
CA LEU A 202 -14.90 -13.04 -49.59
C LEU A 202 -15.62 -11.82 -48.98
N ILE A 203 -15.21 -10.59 -49.31
CA ILE A 203 -15.84 -9.36 -48.83
C ILE A 203 -17.31 -9.29 -49.24
N LYS A 204 -17.63 -9.65 -50.49
CA LYS A 204 -19.04 -9.69 -50.98
C LYS A 204 -19.89 -10.68 -50.21
N ASN A 205 -19.34 -11.84 -49.88
CA ASN A 205 -20.04 -12.91 -49.16
C ASN A 205 -20.05 -12.71 -47.64
N PHE A 206 -19.23 -11.75 -47.11
CA PHE A 206 -19.13 -11.53 -45.69
C PHE A 206 -20.42 -10.95 -45.10
N ASN A 207 -21.02 -11.69 -44.20
CA ASN A 207 -22.29 -11.32 -43.55
C ASN A 207 -22.19 -11.58 -42.01
N GLY A 208 -21.25 -10.87 -41.37
CA GLY A 208 -21.00 -10.95 -39.96
C GLY A 208 -19.86 -11.92 -39.55
N CYS A 209 -19.21 -11.61 -38.47
CA CYS A 209 -18.00 -12.33 -38.04
C CYS A 209 -18.24 -13.79 -37.69
N ASN A 210 -19.43 -14.12 -37.21
CA ASN A 210 -19.78 -15.52 -36.91
C ASN A 210 -19.91 -16.39 -38.17
N LYS A 211 -20.08 -15.75 -39.35
CA LYS A 211 -20.17 -16.39 -40.68
C LYS A 211 -18.91 -16.18 -41.51
N ALA A 212 -17.81 -15.67 -40.91
CA ALA A 212 -16.56 -15.44 -41.63
C ALA A 212 -16.04 -16.73 -42.32
N ARG A 213 -16.22 -17.89 -41.72
CA ARG A 213 -15.83 -19.18 -42.28
C ARG A 213 -16.67 -19.57 -43.48
N GLU A 214 -17.99 -19.29 -43.45
CA GLU A 214 -18.88 -19.50 -44.58
C GLU A 214 -18.51 -18.56 -45.74
N ALA A 215 -18.19 -17.30 -45.45
CA ALA A 215 -17.78 -16.32 -46.45
C ALA A 215 -16.45 -16.70 -47.12
N ALA A 216 -15.60 -17.43 -46.46
CA ALA A 216 -14.33 -17.96 -46.96
C ALA A 216 -14.46 -19.33 -47.65
N SER A 217 -15.68 -19.89 -47.73
CA SER A 217 -15.92 -21.18 -48.38
C SER A 217 -15.52 -21.14 -49.86
N GLY A 218 -14.77 -22.16 -50.29
CA GLY A 218 -14.26 -22.26 -51.66
C GLY A 218 -12.94 -21.49 -51.90
N ILE A 219 -12.41 -20.77 -50.93
CA ILE A 219 -11.12 -20.10 -51.04
C ILE A 219 -10.07 -20.91 -50.26
N PHE A 220 -9.04 -21.31 -50.96
CA PHE A 220 -7.96 -22.15 -50.37
C PHE A 220 -7.10 -21.36 -49.40
N ASN A 221 -6.65 -22.02 -48.29
CA ASN A 221 -5.65 -21.49 -47.33
C ASN A 221 -6.01 -20.10 -46.77
N VAL A 222 -7.26 -19.90 -46.37
CA VAL A 222 -7.66 -18.64 -45.66
C VAL A 222 -7.44 -18.83 -44.16
N LYS A 223 -6.79 -17.85 -43.53
CA LYS A 223 -6.59 -17.82 -42.07
C LYS A 223 -7.53 -16.80 -41.45
N ILE A 224 -8.48 -17.27 -40.65
CA ILE A 224 -9.41 -16.40 -39.93
C ILE A 224 -8.92 -16.25 -38.49
N GLY A 225 -8.57 -15.02 -38.10
CA GLY A 225 -8.16 -14.68 -36.78
C GLY A 225 -9.28 -14.77 -35.73
N LYS A 226 -8.93 -14.57 -34.48
CA LYS A 226 -9.92 -14.39 -33.40
C LYS A 226 -10.55 -13.00 -33.49
N GLN A 227 -11.78 -12.88 -33.02
CA GLN A 227 -12.39 -11.57 -32.85
C GLN A 227 -11.64 -10.80 -31.76
N ILE A 228 -11.24 -9.58 -32.05
CA ILE A 228 -10.51 -8.68 -31.15
C ILE A 228 -11.29 -7.39 -30.93
N ASP A 229 -11.26 -6.93 -29.70
CA ASP A 229 -11.83 -5.66 -29.29
C ASP A 229 -10.78 -4.55 -29.35
N ALA A 230 -10.98 -3.60 -30.21
CA ALA A 230 -10.12 -2.45 -30.38
C ALA A 230 -10.79 -1.18 -29.87
N VAL A 231 -10.13 -0.48 -28.96
CA VAL A 231 -10.59 0.82 -28.46
C VAL A 231 -10.53 1.84 -29.60
N ALA A 232 -11.61 2.56 -29.85
CA ALA A 232 -11.74 3.50 -30.96
C ALA A 232 -10.60 4.54 -31.05
N ALA A 233 -10.10 5.00 -29.92
CA ALA A 233 -8.99 5.94 -29.83
C ALA A 233 -7.62 5.36 -30.26
N LYS A 234 -7.49 4.02 -30.26
CA LYS A 234 -6.27 3.29 -30.68
C LYS A 234 -6.32 2.84 -32.14
N ILE A 235 -7.47 2.94 -32.81
CA ILE A 235 -7.61 2.61 -34.22
C ILE A 235 -7.12 3.78 -35.05
N PRO A 236 -6.22 3.58 -36.06
CA PRO A 236 -5.81 4.62 -36.97
C PRO A 236 -7.02 5.30 -37.64
N LYS A 237 -7.01 6.63 -37.74
CA LYS A 237 -8.14 7.41 -38.29
C LYS A 237 -8.65 6.92 -39.64
N PRO A 238 -7.78 6.61 -40.67
CA PRO A 238 -8.25 6.10 -41.97
C PRO A 238 -8.99 4.75 -41.82
N MET A 239 -8.47 3.85 -40.99
CA MET A 239 -9.06 2.54 -40.75
C MET A 239 -10.41 2.68 -40.05
N LYS A 240 -10.50 3.55 -39.03
CA LYS A 240 -11.76 3.82 -38.32
C LYS A 240 -12.83 4.38 -39.26
N GLN A 241 -12.47 5.34 -40.12
CA GLN A 241 -13.37 5.90 -41.13
C GLN A 241 -13.86 4.83 -42.10
N ALA A 242 -12.98 3.93 -42.56
CA ALA A 242 -13.33 2.84 -43.42
C ALA A 242 -14.29 1.83 -42.76
N LEU A 243 -14.04 1.47 -41.48
CA LEU A 243 -14.94 0.61 -40.71
C LEU A 243 -16.31 1.27 -40.52
N ASP A 244 -16.37 2.56 -40.18
CA ASP A 244 -17.65 3.29 -40.03
C ASP A 244 -18.41 3.39 -41.37
N LYS A 245 -17.70 3.49 -42.50
CA LYS A 245 -18.31 3.53 -43.85
C LYS A 245 -18.91 2.19 -44.27
N VAL A 246 -18.23 1.08 -44.05
CA VAL A 246 -18.74 -0.25 -44.41
C VAL A 246 -19.86 -0.74 -43.49
N GLY A 247 -19.82 -0.33 -42.23
CA GLY A 247 -20.82 -0.67 -41.22
C GLY A 247 -20.62 -2.07 -40.59
N PRO A 248 -21.31 -2.30 -39.45
CA PRO A 248 -21.26 -3.60 -38.75
C PRO A 248 -21.74 -4.75 -39.62
N GLY A 249 -21.13 -5.91 -39.43
CA GLY A 249 -21.49 -7.14 -40.20
C GLY A 249 -20.88 -7.19 -41.61
N LYS A 250 -20.11 -6.18 -42.00
CA LYS A 250 -19.46 -6.10 -43.33
C LYS A 250 -17.93 -6.19 -43.16
N ALA A 251 -17.25 -6.41 -44.29
CA ALA A 251 -15.79 -6.46 -44.33
C ALA A 251 -15.23 -5.36 -45.23
N MET A 252 -14.00 -4.93 -44.90
CA MET A 252 -13.23 -3.95 -45.66
C MET A 252 -11.92 -4.55 -46.17
N GLY A 253 -11.37 -3.94 -47.19
CA GLY A 253 -10.18 -4.38 -47.92
C GLY A 253 -10.53 -4.57 -49.42
N PRO A 254 -9.75 -5.37 -50.19
CA PRO A 254 -8.52 -6.04 -49.79
C PRO A 254 -7.37 -5.06 -49.56
N ALA A 255 -6.49 -5.36 -48.65
CA ALA A 255 -5.23 -4.58 -48.43
C ALA A 255 -4.03 -5.53 -48.43
N ARG A 256 -2.86 -5.00 -48.78
CA ARG A 256 -1.60 -5.74 -48.61
C ARG A 256 -1.25 -5.83 -47.13
N GLY A 257 -1.20 -7.02 -46.58
CA GLY A 257 -0.74 -7.33 -45.24
C GLY A 257 0.66 -7.97 -45.22
N PRO A 258 1.24 -8.20 -44.06
CA PRO A 258 2.59 -8.79 -43.91
C PRO A 258 2.73 -10.21 -44.50
N LYS A 259 1.58 -10.94 -44.62
CA LYS A 259 1.54 -12.37 -45.02
C LYS A 259 0.81 -12.59 -46.35
N GLY A 260 0.49 -11.55 -47.11
CA GLY A 260 -0.30 -11.64 -48.32
C GLY A 260 -1.42 -10.59 -48.38
N ILE A 261 -2.63 -10.98 -48.75
CA ILE A 261 -3.81 -10.10 -48.79
C ILE A 261 -4.58 -10.22 -47.48
N GLN A 262 -4.97 -9.11 -46.93
CA GLN A 262 -5.73 -9.03 -45.67
C GLN A 262 -7.09 -8.38 -45.92
N VAL A 263 -8.10 -8.97 -45.24
CA VAL A 263 -9.47 -8.46 -45.15
C VAL A 263 -9.79 -8.28 -43.67
N ILE A 264 -10.46 -7.19 -43.34
CA ILE A 264 -10.88 -6.90 -41.97
C ILE A 264 -12.40 -6.95 -41.92
N GLY A 265 -12.94 -7.94 -41.22
CA GLY A 265 -14.37 -8.02 -40.92
C GLY A 265 -14.71 -7.13 -39.73
N PHE A 266 -15.70 -6.26 -39.88
CA PHE A 266 -16.25 -5.43 -38.82
C PHE A 266 -17.45 -6.11 -38.17
N CYS A 267 -17.26 -6.67 -37.00
CA CYS A 267 -18.28 -7.42 -36.27
C CYS A 267 -19.33 -6.48 -35.65
N GLY A 268 -18.92 -5.36 -35.12
CA GLY A 268 -19.79 -4.39 -34.50
C GLY A 268 -19.03 -3.36 -33.65
N LYS A 269 -19.79 -2.42 -33.15
CA LYS A 269 -19.26 -1.45 -32.17
C LYS A 269 -20.18 -1.38 -30.96
N ARG A 270 -19.58 -1.20 -29.78
CA ARG A 270 -20.30 -1.00 -28.54
C ARG A 270 -19.64 0.08 -27.71
N THR A 271 -20.42 0.71 -26.86
CA THR A 271 -19.93 1.68 -25.89
C THR A 271 -19.84 0.99 -24.55
N ILE A 272 -18.64 1.01 -23.95
CA ILE A 272 -18.43 0.53 -22.59
C ILE A 272 -18.54 1.73 -21.67
N GLN A 273 -19.53 1.71 -20.78
CA GLN A 273 -19.69 2.70 -19.73
C GLN A 273 -18.84 2.29 -18.53
N PRO A 274 -18.03 3.19 -17.95
CA PRO A 274 -17.34 2.88 -16.72
C PRO A 274 -18.35 2.68 -15.58
N GLN A 275 -18.11 1.68 -14.76
CA GLN A 275 -18.96 1.46 -13.58
C GLN A 275 -18.57 2.43 -12.47
N LYS A 276 -19.59 3.01 -11.81
CA LYS A 276 -19.38 3.81 -10.60
C LYS A 276 -18.73 2.94 -9.53
N PRO A 277 -17.64 3.39 -8.89
CA PRO A 277 -17.02 2.66 -7.80
C PRO A 277 -18.06 2.35 -6.71
N LYS A 278 -18.13 1.09 -6.31
CA LYS A 278 -18.92 0.72 -5.13
C LYS A 278 -18.15 1.14 -3.89
N TYR A 279 -18.83 1.78 -2.97
CA TYR A 279 -18.30 2.11 -1.65
C TYR A 279 -19.37 1.82 -0.61
N GLU A 280 -18.92 1.44 0.57
CA GLU A 280 -19.78 1.22 1.72
C GLU A 280 -19.54 2.36 2.71
N LEU A 281 -20.60 2.93 3.21
CA LEU A 281 -20.52 3.89 4.30
C LEU A 281 -20.18 3.14 5.59
N PRO A 282 -19.34 3.72 6.46
CA PRO A 282 -19.11 3.11 7.76
C PRO A 282 -20.40 3.06 8.58
N THR A 283 -20.51 2.06 9.43
CA THR A 283 -21.63 1.98 10.36
C THR A 283 -21.53 3.09 11.41
N ARG A 284 -22.67 3.46 12.01
CA ARG A 284 -22.69 4.45 13.10
C ARG A 284 -21.74 4.07 14.23
N GLN A 285 -21.67 2.79 14.59
CA GLN A 285 -20.75 2.28 15.61
C GLN A 285 -19.27 2.46 15.24
N GLN A 286 -18.92 2.28 13.97
CA GLN A 286 -17.55 2.53 13.49
C GLN A 286 -17.19 4.00 13.56
N VAL A 287 -18.13 4.88 13.21
CA VAL A 287 -17.93 6.33 13.32
C VAL A 287 -17.81 6.77 14.77
N GLU A 288 -18.65 6.25 15.67
CA GLU A 288 -18.57 6.50 17.11
C GLU A 288 -17.21 6.09 17.69
N ALA A 289 -16.73 4.89 17.32
CA ALA A 289 -15.40 4.43 17.70
C ALA A 289 -14.28 5.36 17.16
N ALA A 290 -14.40 5.84 15.93
CA ALA A 290 -13.45 6.78 15.35
C ALA A 290 -13.43 8.12 16.09
N VAL A 291 -14.60 8.69 16.42
CA VAL A 291 -14.72 9.94 17.21
C VAL A 291 -14.16 9.75 18.61
N SER A 292 -14.45 8.60 19.24
CA SER A 292 -13.89 8.25 20.56
C SER A 292 -12.35 8.20 20.52
N ASN A 293 -11.78 7.55 19.51
CA ASN A 293 -10.34 7.49 19.34
C ASN A 293 -9.72 8.88 19.11
N GLU A 294 -10.31 9.70 18.24
CA GLU A 294 -9.85 11.08 18.02
C GLU A 294 -9.83 11.91 19.30
N LYS A 295 -10.88 11.79 20.12
CA LYS A 295 -10.93 12.46 21.44
C LYS A 295 -9.87 11.94 22.39
N TYR A 296 -9.60 10.65 22.37
CA TYR A 296 -8.59 10.03 23.21
C TYR A 296 -7.19 10.48 22.80
N ASP A 297 -6.89 10.49 21.50
CA ASP A 297 -5.62 10.95 20.96
C ASP A 297 -5.36 12.44 21.26
N ALA A 298 -6.39 13.28 21.12
CA ALA A 298 -6.31 14.70 21.49
C ALA A 298 -6.07 14.90 22.99
N ALA A 299 -6.68 14.08 23.85
CA ALA A 299 -6.46 14.11 25.29
C ALA A 299 -5.05 13.63 25.64
N GLU A 300 -4.55 12.58 24.95
CA GLU A 300 -3.20 12.06 25.08
C GLU A 300 -2.17 13.16 24.73
N GLU A 301 -2.28 13.76 23.56
CA GLU A 301 -1.37 14.83 23.11
C GLU A 301 -1.34 16.00 24.12
N LYS A 302 -2.53 16.46 24.50
CA LYS A 302 -2.65 17.57 25.45
C LYS A 302 -1.99 17.25 26.78
N TYR A 303 -2.19 16.04 27.31
CA TYR A 303 -1.65 15.64 28.59
C TYR A 303 -0.15 15.40 28.53
N MET A 304 0.34 14.77 27.45
CA MET A 304 1.79 14.63 27.21
C MET A 304 2.49 15.98 27.16
N LYS A 305 1.89 16.98 26.52
CA LYS A 305 2.43 18.34 26.46
C LYS A 305 2.57 18.98 27.85
N ILE A 306 1.59 18.72 28.74
CA ILE A 306 1.66 19.18 30.14
C ILE A 306 2.77 18.44 30.91
N MET A 307 2.85 17.14 30.78
CA MET A 307 3.86 16.32 31.47
C MET A 307 5.28 16.65 31.04
N ARG A 308 5.50 16.83 29.73
CA ARG A 308 6.83 17.24 29.20
C ARG A 308 7.30 18.59 29.77
N LYS A 309 6.37 19.57 29.95
CA LYS A 309 6.71 20.86 30.58
C LYS A 309 7.10 20.73 32.04
N GLY A 310 6.63 19.72 32.75
CA GLY A 310 6.97 19.45 34.13
C GLY A 310 8.16 18.51 34.34
N ALA A 311 8.70 17.93 33.27
CA ALA A 311 9.86 17.05 33.32
C ALA A 311 11.17 17.81 33.06
N LEU A 312 12.23 17.48 33.82
CA LEU A 312 13.57 17.97 33.55
C LEU A 312 14.20 17.07 32.47
N VAL A 313 14.32 17.59 31.26
CA VAL A 313 14.96 16.88 30.15
C VAL A 313 16.22 17.62 29.76
N GLU A 314 17.36 16.96 29.88
CA GLU A 314 18.64 17.50 29.47
C GLU A 314 19.21 16.68 28.31
N TYR A 315 19.52 17.35 27.20
CA TYR A 315 20.19 16.72 26.06
C TYR A 315 21.72 16.85 26.27
N LYS A 316 22.38 15.71 26.42
CA LYS A 316 23.86 15.67 26.59
C LYS A 316 24.57 15.65 25.23
N ASP A 317 23.88 15.16 24.17
CA ASP A 317 24.37 15.23 22.80
C ASP A 317 23.51 16.27 22.00
N PRO A 318 24.15 17.38 21.55
CA PRO A 318 23.43 18.43 20.80
C PRO A 318 22.74 17.95 19.50
N ALA A 319 23.20 16.85 18.90
CA ALA A 319 22.60 16.30 17.70
C ALA A 319 21.13 15.85 17.89
N TYR A 320 20.73 15.62 19.15
CA TYR A 320 19.39 15.17 19.50
C TYR A 320 18.52 16.29 20.11
N ALA A 321 19.08 17.46 20.35
CA ALA A 321 18.28 18.58 20.83
C ALA A 321 17.17 18.98 19.83
N PRO A 322 16.03 19.52 20.31
CA PRO A 322 14.90 19.95 19.48
C PRO A 322 15.27 20.94 18.38
#